data_b8e31810450e189dba18c7a6fc8b1e08
#
_entry.id   b8e31810450e189dba18c7a6fc8b1e08
#
_cell.length_a   1.000
_cell.length_b   1.000
_cell.length_c   1.000
_cell.angle_alpha   90.00
_cell.angle_beta   90.00
_cell.angle_gamma   90.00
#
_symmetry.space_group_name_H-M   'P 1'
#
loop_
_entity.id
_entity.type
_entity.pdbx_description
1 polymer ?
#
loop_
_entity_poly.entity_id
_entity_poly.type
_entity_poly.pdbx_seq_one_letter_code
_entity_poly.pdbx_strand_id
1 'polypeptide(L)'
;MKGPSAIGELDVVIGNWPQPPEHLRMTILLEDGVVCLVSRDHAKAGSQLTVADYLNGAHIVPLTYSVMQRGVVESHMAALRLHREATVTVPYFSMAPSLLPGTDLIFTTSRHFAEYHARQLPLAILRAPLDFPSMRFYQLWHSRTQQSQSHAWLRSLLSAVARTADTRQGLRQPGGAKLTRSHY
;
A
#
# COMPACT_ATOMS: atom_id res chain seq x y z
N MET A 1 -20.64 15.44 -9.45
CA MET A 1 -21.03 15.11 -8.05
C MET A 1 -19.98 15.72 -7.13
N LYS A 2 -20.37 16.55 -6.15
CA LYS A 2 -19.45 17.04 -5.11
C LYS A 2 -19.13 15.89 -4.17
N GLY A 3 -17.85 15.58 -3.96
CA GLY A 3 -17.43 14.54 -3.03
C GLY A 3 -17.80 14.88 -1.57
N PRO A 4 -17.81 13.87 -0.66
CA PRO A 4 -18.21 14.03 0.75
C PRO A 4 -17.52 15.20 1.48
N SER A 5 -16.24 15.46 1.19
CA SER A 5 -15.49 16.59 1.77
C SER A 5 -16.04 17.95 1.38
N ALA A 6 -16.75 18.07 0.24
CA ALA A 6 -17.31 19.35 -0.22
C ALA A 6 -18.58 19.76 0.54
N ILE A 7 -19.33 18.79 1.07
CA ILE A 7 -20.54 19.00 1.86
C ILE A 7 -20.31 18.97 3.38
N GLY A 8 -19.08 18.77 3.82
CA GLY A 8 -18.72 18.82 5.24
C GLY A 8 -19.03 17.58 6.04
N GLU A 9 -19.25 16.45 5.36
CA GLU A 9 -19.45 15.17 6.01
C GLU A 9 -18.16 14.54 6.56
N LEU A 10 -17.00 14.95 6.00
CA LEU A 10 -15.69 14.48 6.42
C LEU A 10 -14.75 15.64 6.66
N ASP A 11 -14.01 15.58 7.75
CA ASP A 11 -13.03 16.60 8.14
C ASP A 11 -11.65 16.33 7.56
N VAL A 12 -11.21 15.08 7.61
CA VAL A 12 -9.94 14.57 7.09
C VAL A 12 -10.16 13.20 6.48
N VAL A 13 -9.53 12.95 5.33
CA VAL A 13 -9.52 11.63 4.69
C VAL A 13 -8.08 11.14 4.62
N ILE A 14 -7.84 9.90 5.00
CA ILE A 14 -6.55 9.22 4.83
C ILE A 14 -6.70 8.16 3.76
N GLY A 15 -5.79 8.15 2.79
CA GLY A 15 -5.82 7.13 1.76
C GLY A 15 -4.61 7.19 0.84
N ASN A 16 -4.54 6.20 -0.04
CA ASN A 16 -3.57 6.09 -1.10
C ASN A 16 -4.26 6.44 -2.43
N TRP A 17 -3.81 7.49 -3.07
CA TRP A 17 -4.27 7.89 -4.40
C TRP A 17 -3.07 8.09 -5.32
N PRO A 18 -3.10 7.52 -6.54
CA PRO A 18 -2.09 7.83 -7.55
C PRO A 18 -2.12 9.31 -7.94
N GLN A 19 -3.31 9.89 -7.98
CA GLN A 19 -3.58 11.30 -8.30
C GLN A 19 -4.61 11.85 -7.29
N PRO A 20 -4.16 12.51 -6.21
CA PRO A 20 -5.08 13.14 -5.26
C PRO A 20 -5.91 14.25 -5.90
N PRO A 21 -7.16 14.50 -5.46
CA PRO A 21 -7.99 15.56 -5.98
C PRO A 21 -7.37 16.94 -5.80
N GLU A 22 -7.24 17.72 -6.88
CA GLU A 22 -6.56 19.03 -6.89
C GLU A 22 -7.24 20.10 -6.00
N HIS A 23 -8.56 19.99 -5.79
CA HIS A 23 -9.33 20.94 -4.98
C HIS A 23 -9.19 20.72 -3.46
N LEU A 24 -8.49 19.67 -3.04
CA LEU A 24 -8.21 19.39 -1.63
C LEU A 24 -6.78 19.78 -1.27
N ARG A 25 -6.59 20.20 -0.04
CA ARG A 25 -5.27 20.30 0.58
C ARG A 25 -4.78 18.89 0.95
N MET A 26 -3.48 18.66 0.85
CA MET A 26 -2.90 17.37 1.18
C MET A 26 -1.53 17.49 1.83
N THR A 27 -1.19 16.46 2.59
CA THR A 27 0.17 16.21 3.08
C THR A 27 0.42 14.71 3.02
N ILE A 28 1.62 14.30 2.61
CA ILE A 28 2.06 12.91 2.67
C ILE A 28 2.24 12.55 4.14
N LEU A 29 1.60 11.49 4.59
CA LEU A 29 1.75 10.91 5.92
C LEU A 29 2.84 9.86 5.95
N LEU A 30 2.91 9.02 4.92
CA LEU A 30 3.76 7.84 4.86
C LEU A 30 4.05 7.50 3.40
N GLU A 31 5.28 7.11 3.11
CA GLU A 31 5.68 6.39 1.90
C GLU A 31 6.06 4.96 2.27
N ASP A 32 5.56 3.98 1.53
CA ASP A 32 5.77 2.58 1.83
C ASP A 32 6.11 1.77 0.59
N GLY A 33 6.99 0.79 0.77
CA GLY A 33 7.37 -0.13 -0.29
C GLY A 33 6.28 -1.15 -0.59
N VAL A 34 6.25 -1.65 -1.82
CA VAL A 34 5.33 -2.72 -2.26
C VAL A 34 5.98 -4.08 -2.03
N VAL A 35 5.20 -5.01 -1.48
CA VAL A 35 5.58 -6.39 -1.22
C VAL A 35 4.47 -7.35 -1.63
N CYS A 36 4.78 -8.63 -1.71
CA CYS A 36 3.80 -9.71 -1.85
C CYS A 36 3.61 -10.41 -0.51
N LEU A 37 2.36 -10.60 -0.11
CA LEU A 37 1.96 -11.36 1.07
C LEU A 37 1.36 -12.68 0.61
N VAL A 38 1.81 -13.78 1.19
CA VAL A 38 1.41 -15.15 0.83
C VAL A 38 1.20 -15.99 2.09
N SER A 39 0.58 -17.16 1.96
CA SER A 39 0.59 -18.17 3.05
C SER A 39 2.03 -18.51 3.45
N ARG A 40 2.25 -18.85 4.72
CA ARG A 40 3.55 -19.37 5.18
C ARG A 40 3.90 -20.69 4.50
N ASP A 41 2.88 -21.46 4.10
CA ASP A 41 3.03 -22.76 3.42
C ASP A 41 3.04 -22.63 1.88
N HIS A 42 3.00 -21.41 1.36
CA HIS A 42 3.08 -21.16 -0.07
C HIS A 42 4.39 -21.69 -0.64
N ALA A 43 4.36 -22.30 -1.84
CA ALA A 43 5.52 -22.95 -2.47
C ALA A 43 6.74 -22.01 -2.65
N LYS A 44 6.52 -20.70 -2.71
CA LYS A 44 7.58 -19.68 -2.79
C LYS A 44 7.91 -19.02 -1.44
N ALA A 45 7.29 -19.44 -0.35
CA ALA A 45 7.61 -18.91 0.97
C ALA A 45 9.09 -19.22 1.30
N GLY A 46 9.84 -18.17 1.71
CA GLY A 46 11.27 -18.30 1.96
C GLY A 46 12.18 -18.31 0.72
N SER A 47 11.62 -18.17 -0.49
CA SER A 47 12.36 -18.07 -1.75
C SER A 47 12.08 -16.73 -2.47
N GLN A 48 12.77 -16.51 -3.59
CA GLN A 48 12.53 -15.34 -4.43
C GLN A 48 11.39 -15.61 -5.40
N LEU A 49 10.39 -14.71 -5.42
CA LEU A 49 9.33 -14.71 -6.41
C LEU A 49 9.86 -14.10 -7.71
N THR A 50 9.84 -14.87 -8.81
CA THR A 50 10.22 -14.34 -10.13
C THR A 50 9.07 -13.56 -10.76
N VAL A 51 9.36 -12.77 -11.81
CA VAL A 51 8.31 -12.08 -12.59
C VAL A 51 7.34 -13.09 -13.22
N ALA A 52 7.85 -14.21 -13.72
CA ALA A 52 7.02 -15.26 -14.30
C ALA A 52 6.12 -15.93 -13.25
N ASP A 53 6.64 -16.25 -12.06
CA ASP A 53 5.83 -16.77 -10.94
C ASP A 53 4.72 -15.80 -10.55
N TYR A 54 5.02 -14.50 -10.54
CA TYR A 54 4.05 -13.46 -10.18
C TYR A 54 2.96 -13.30 -11.24
N LEU A 55 3.32 -13.24 -12.52
CA LEU A 55 2.34 -13.02 -13.58
C LEU A 55 1.43 -14.24 -13.80
N ASN A 56 1.95 -15.47 -13.60
CA ASN A 56 1.20 -16.72 -13.75
C ASN A 56 0.57 -17.21 -12.44
N GLY A 57 0.84 -16.54 -11.32
CA GLY A 57 0.29 -16.91 -10.02
C GLY A 57 -1.19 -16.56 -9.85
N ALA A 58 -1.82 -17.15 -8.86
CA ALA A 58 -3.18 -16.84 -8.45
C ALA A 58 -3.18 -15.60 -7.54
N HIS A 59 -3.98 -14.57 -7.86
CA HIS A 59 -3.99 -13.32 -7.11
C HIS A 59 -5.30 -13.02 -6.40
N ILE A 60 -5.18 -12.48 -5.17
CA ILE A 60 -6.27 -11.72 -4.54
C ILE A 60 -6.11 -10.26 -4.94
N VAL A 61 -7.19 -9.65 -5.43
CA VAL A 61 -7.20 -8.22 -5.77
C VAL A 61 -8.41 -7.54 -5.12
N PRO A 62 -8.28 -6.32 -4.64
CA PRO A 62 -9.42 -5.53 -4.20
C PRO A 62 -10.30 -5.14 -5.38
N LEU A 63 -11.62 -5.15 -5.15
CA LEU A 63 -12.57 -4.70 -6.16
C LEU A 63 -12.34 -3.22 -6.47
N THR A 64 -12.18 -2.91 -7.74
CA THR A 64 -12.03 -1.54 -8.23
C THR A 64 -13.34 -1.10 -8.90
N TYR A 65 -14.04 -0.14 -8.31
CA TYR A 65 -15.34 0.33 -8.81
C TYR A 65 -15.23 1.27 -10.02
N SER A 66 -14.05 1.82 -10.28
CA SER A 66 -13.80 2.64 -11.47
C SER A 66 -12.32 2.65 -11.86
N VAL A 67 -12.04 2.96 -13.12
CA VAL A 67 -10.66 3.11 -13.64
C VAL A 67 -9.90 4.22 -12.89
N MET A 68 -10.61 5.26 -12.43
CA MET A 68 -10.02 6.37 -11.65
C MET A 68 -9.63 5.97 -10.22
N GLN A 69 -10.08 4.81 -9.74
CA GLN A 69 -9.78 4.28 -8.40
C GLN A 69 -8.74 3.16 -8.44
N ARG A 70 -8.06 2.96 -9.58
CA ARG A 70 -6.97 1.99 -9.65
C ARG A 70 -5.89 2.34 -8.64
N GLY A 71 -5.50 1.34 -7.85
CA GLY A 71 -4.38 1.45 -6.94
C GLY A 71 -3.04 1.56 -7.65
N VAL A 72 -1.99 1.81 -6.89
CA VAL A 72 -0.60 1.94 -7.41
C VAL A 72 -0.17 0.68 -8.18
N VAL A 73 -0.52 -0.51 -7.68
CA VAL A 73 -0.16 -1.79 -8.30
C VAL A 73 -0.80 -1.94 -9.68
N GLU A 74 -2.12 -1.79 -9.76
CA GLU A 74 -2.87 -1.93 -11.01
C GLU A 74 -2.50 -0.84 -12.02
N SER A 75 -2.23 0.37 -11.57
CA SER A 75 -1.78 1.47 -12.42
C SER A 75 -0.40 1.20 -13.01
N HIS A 76 0.52 0.68 -12.19
CA HIS A 76 1.87 0.33 -12.64
C HIS A 76 1.87 -0.85 -13.61
N MET A 77 1.11 -1.91 -13.30
CA MET A 77 0.94 -3.06 -14.19
C MET A 77 0.39 -2.64 -15.56
N ALA A 78 -0.63 -1.78 -15.57
CA ALA A 78 -1.21 -1.25 -16.81
C ALA A 78 -0.18 -0.42 -17.62
N ALA A 79 0.64 0.41 -16.96
CA ALA A 79 1.68 1.18 -17.61
C ALA A 79 2.75 0.29 -18.28
N LEU A 80 3.08 -0.84 -17.66
CA LEU A 80 3.99 -1.84 -18.21
C LEU A 80 3.33 -2.80 -19.22
N ARG A 81 2.02 -2.65 -19.47
CA ARG A 81 1.20 -3.58 -20.29
C ARG A 81 1.28 -5.03 -19.80
N LEU A 82 1.45 -5.21 -18.50
CA LEU A 82 1.46 -6.52 -17.85
C LEU A 82 0.07 -6.84 -17.29
N HIS A 83 -0.30 -8.10 -17.38
CA HIS A 83 -1.56 -8.62 -16.85
C HIS A 83 -1.28 -9.75 -15.88
N ARG A 84 -2.08 -9.83 -14.83
CA ARG A 84 -2.15 -10.95 -13.91
C ARG A 84 -3.61 -11.35 -13.73
N GLU A 85 -3.85 -12.61 -13.47
CA GLU A 85 -5.20 -13.07 -13.25
C GLU A 85 -5.68 -12.72 -11.84
N ALA A 86 -6.84 -12.07 -11.74
CA ALA A 86 -7.53 -11.85 -10.48
C ALA A 86 -8.35 -13.11 -10.14
N THR A 87 -7.72 -14.08 -9.49
CA THR A 87 -8.38 -15.34 -9.12
C THR A 87 -9.47 -15.13 -8.06
N VAL A 88 -9.21 -14.24 -7.11
CA VAL A 88 -10.16 -13.84 -6.07
C VAL A 88 -10.26 -12.33 -6.02
N THR A 89 -11.49 -11.81 -6.04
CA THR A 89 -11.76 -10.38 -5.86
C THR A 89 -12.46 -10.18 -4.52
N VAL A 90 -11.95 -9.22 -3.72
CA VAL A 90 -12.51 -8.89 -2.41
C VAL A 90 -13.07 -7.47 -2.39
N PRO A 91 -14.26 -7.24 -1.78
CA PRO A 91 -14.86 -5.92 -1.70
C PRO A 91 -14.09 -4.98 -0.75
N TYR A 92 -13.43 -5.54 0.26
CA TYR A 92 -12.66 -4.79 1.25
C TYR A 92 -11.21 -5.26 1.26
N PHE A 93 -10.28 -4.32 1.13
CA PHE A 93 -8.84 -4.56 1.14
C PHE A 93 -8.36 -5.34 2.39
N SER A 94 -8.95 -5.05 3.54
CA SER A 94 -8.62 -5.68 4.82
C SER A 94 -9.00 -7.16 4.92
N MET A 95 -9.83 -7.68 4.01
CA MET A 95 -10.21 -9.09 3.99
C MET A 95 -9.13 -9.98 3.36
N ALA A 96 -8.33 -9.44 2.44
CA ALA A 96 -7.38 -10.23 1.66
C ALA A 96 -6.41 -11.05 2.53
N PRO A 97 -5.78 -10.54 3.60
CA PRO A 97 -4.85 -11.31 4.41
C PRO A 97 -5.46 -12.56 5.06
N SER A 98 -6.74 -12.51 5.44
CA SER A 98 -7.43 -13.62 6.10
C SER A 98 -7.75 -14.79 5.14
N LEU A 99 -7.69 -14.54 3.83
CA LEU A 99 -7.97 -15.54 2.80
C LEU A 99 -6.69 -16.23 2.29
N LEU A 100 -5.52 -15.78 2.70
CA LEU A 100 -4.24 -16.33 2.25
C LEU A 100 -3.84 -17.64 2.93
N PRO A 101 -4.07 -17.86 4.25
CA PRO A 101 -3.57 -19.06 4.92
C PRO A 101 -4.02 -20.36 4.25
N GLY A 102 -3.05 -21.25 3.97
CA GLY A 102 -3.32 -22.54 3.33
C GLY A 102 -3.67 -22.48 1.84
N THR A 103 -3.39 -21.34 1.16
CA THR A 103 -3.65 -21.18 -0.28
C THR A 103 -2.38 -20.80 -1.02
N ASP A 104 -2.40 -20.90 -2.36
CA ASP A 104 -1.35 -20.44 -3.27
C ASP A 104 -1.59 -19.00 -3.76
N LEU A 105 -2.46 -18.26 -3.09
CA LEU A 105 -2.82 -16.90 -3.47
C LEU A 105 -1.72 -15.89 -3.11
N ILE A 106 -1.52 -14.93 -3.99
CA ILE A 106 -0.59 -13.82 -3.81
C ILE A 106 -1.38 -12.52 -3.61
N PHE A 107 -1.09 -11.78 -2.56
CA PHE A 107 -1.65 -10.46 -2.32
C PHE A 107 -0.55 -9.41 -2.37
N THR A 108 -0.60 -8.49 -3.34
CA THR A 108 0.36 -7.40 -3.49
C THR A 108 -0.14 -6.19 -2.71
N THR A 109 0.66 -5.70 -1.77
CA THR A 109 0.25 -4.67 -0.82
C THR A 109 1.43 -3.85 -0.30
N SER A 110 1.17 -2.85 0.54
CA SER A 110 2.21 -2.10 1.22
C SER A 110 2.91 -2.94 2.30
N ARG A 111 4.18 -2.67 2.55
CA ARG A 111 5.00 -3.39 3.53
C ARG A 111 4.42 -3.29 4.95
N HIS A 112 4.03 -2.10 5.39
CA HIS A 112 3.47 -1.89 6.73
C HIS A 112 2.22 -2.73 6.96
N PHE A 113 1.33 -2.76 5.97
CA PHE A 113 0.12 -3.56 6.04
C PHE A 113 0.46 -5.07 6.08
N ALA A 114 1.39 -5.51 5.23
CA ALA A 114 1.83 -6.90 5.22
C ALA A 114 2.45 -7.33 6.56
N GLU A 115 3.34 -6.51 7.13
CA GLU A 115 3.98 -6.79 8.42
C GLU A 115 3.00 -6.85 9.59
N TYR A 116 1.98 -5.97 9.58
CA TYR A 116 0.92 -6.01 10.59
C TYR A 116 0.20 -7.34 10.58
N HIS A 117 -0.22 -7.83 9.41
CA HIS A 117 -0.97 -9.08 9.29
C HIS A 117 -0.09 -10.33 9.45
N ALA A 118 1.16 -10.32 9.02
CA ALA A 118 2.09 -11.43 9.19
C ALA A 118 2.46 -11.71 10.66
N ARG A 119 2.22 -10.76 11.58
CA ARG A 119 2.35 -10.98 13.03
C ARG A 119 1.17 -11.74 13.64
N GLN A 120 0.02 -11.73 12.97
CA GLN A 120 -1.24 -12.26 13.50
C GLN A 120 -1.69 -13.54 12.79
N LEU A 121 -1.26 -13.73 11.56
CA LEU A 121 -1.65 -14.83 10.69
C LEU A 121 -0.41 -15.60 10.20
N PRO A 122 -0.54 -16.88 9.84
CA PRO A 122 0.57 -17.68 9.31
C PRO A 122 0.92 -17.25 7.87
N LEU A 123 1.46 -16.05 7.72
CA LEU A 123 1.80 -15.45 6.43
C LEU A 123 3.30 -15.22 6.31
N ALA A 124 3.78 -15.15 5.07
CA ALA A 124 5.14 -14.80 4.69
C ALA A 124 5.13 -13.56 3.77
N ILE A 125 6.13 -12.71 3.94
CA ILE A 125 6.32 -11.51 3.11
C ILE A 125 7.43 -11.80 2.12
N LEU A 126 7.14 -11.65 0.84
CA LEU A 126 8.09 -11.81 -0.25
C LEU A 126 8.37 -10.44 -0.89
N ARG A 127 9.57 -10.27 -1.40
CA ARG A 127 9.88 -9.11 -2.24
C ARG A 127 9.02 -9.16 -3.50
N ALA A 128 8.39 -8.04 -3.85
CA ALA A 128 7.71 -7.91 -5.13
C ALA A 128 8.72 -8.02 -6.28
N PRO A 129 8.46 -8.84 -7.33
CA PRO A 129 9.43 -9.10 -8.39
C PRO A 129 9.49 -7.99 -9.44
N LEU A 130 8.52 -7.06 -9.41
CA LEU A 130 8.47 -5.86 -10.23
C LEU A 130 8.91 -4.65 -9.40
N ASP A 131 9.50 -3.67 -10.04
CA ASP A 131 9.94 -2.42 -9.39
C ASP A 131 8.76 -1.45 -9.28
N PHE A 132 7.83 -1.76 -8.38
CA PHE A 132 6.67 -0.92 -8.11
C PHE A 132 7.08 0.42 -7.50
N PRO A 133 6.43 1.52 -7.89
CA PRO A 133 6.62 2.79 -7.19
C PRO A 133 6.12 2.68 -5.74
N SER A 134 6.70 3.50 -4.85
CA SER A 134 6.26 3.57 -3.45
C SER A 134 4.79 3.94 -3.36
N MET A 135 4.08 3.32 -2.43
CA MET A 135 2.72 3.71 -2.08
C MET A 135 2.77 4.94 -1.17
N ARG A 136 2.19 6.04 -1.61
CA ARG A 136 2.07 7.26 -0.82
C ARG A 136 0.71 7.34 -0.18
N PHE A 137 0.70 7.45 1.13
CA PHE A 137 -0.52 7.67 1.91
C PHE A 137 -0.60 9.14 2.29
N TYR A 138 -1.71 9.77 1.94
CA TYR A 138 -1.96 11.18 2.15
C TYR A 138 -3.03 11.39 3.22
N GLN A 139 -2.93 12.48 3.97
CA GLN A 139 -4.10 13.08 4.58
C GLN A 139 -4.59 14.23 3.69
N LEU A 140 -5.88 14.25 3.43
CA LEU A 140 -6.54 15.27 2.63
C LEU A 140 -7.59 15.97 3.47
N TRP A 141 -7.75 17.28 3.24
CA TRP A 141 -8.77 18.11 3.88
C TRP A 141 -9.21 19.26 2.98
N HIS A 142 -10.36 19.80 3.26
CA HIS A 142 -10.86 20.95 2.50
C HIS A 142 -10.20 22.25 2.96
N SER A 143 -9.93 23.20 2.05
CA SER A 143 -9.29 24.48 2.33
C SER A 143 -10.03 25.32 3.39
N ARG A 144 -11.37 25.17 3.50
CA ARG A 144 -12.19 25.84 4.51
C ARG A 144 -11.79 25.53 5.95
N THR A 145 -11.23 24.33 6.22
CA THR A 145 -10.80 23.91 7.56
C THR A 145 -9.31 24.17 7.83
N GLN A 146 -8.62 24.81 6.87
CA GLN A 146 -7.17 25.05 6.95
C GLN A 146 -6.76 25.84 8.19
N GLN A 147 -7.52 26.88 8.53
CA GLN A 147 -7.21 27.78 9.63
C GLN A 147 -7.87 27.38 10.96
N SER A 148 -8.68 26.33 10.97
CA SER A 148 -9.28 25.82 12.20
C SER A 148 -8.23 25.20 13.11
N GLN A 149 -8.12 25.66 14.35
CA GLN A 149 -7.15 25.16 15.34
C GLN A 149 -7.35 23.67 15.65
N SER A 150 -8.60 23.23 15.83
CA SER A 150 -8.93 21.82 16.10
C SER A 150 -8.54 20.91 14.95
N HIS A 151 -8.81 21.33 13.70
CA HIS A 151 -8.40 20.58 12.52
C HIS A 151 -6.87 20.58 12.32
N ALA A 152 -6.20 21.68 12.62
CA ALA A 152 -4.74 21.75 12.58
C ALA A 152 -4.11 20.82 13.62
N TRP A 153 -4.66 20.79 14.83
CA TRP A 153 -4.24 19.85 15.87
C TRP A 153 -4.41 18.39 15.43
N LEU A 154 -5.59 18.04 14.89
CA LEU A 154 -5.85 16.66 14.40
C LEU A 154 -4.85 16.27 13.32
N ARG A 155 -4.60 17.13 12.31
CA ARG A 155 -3.63 16.86 11.25
C ARG A 155 -2.22 16.68 11.79
N SER A 156 -1.82 17.49 12.77
CA SER A 156 -0.51 17.38 13.41
C SER A 156 -0.36 16.07 14.19
N LEU A 157 -1.42 15.66 14.90
CA LEU A 157 -1.46 14.38 15.62
C LEU A 157 -1.31 13.20 14.67
N LEU A 158 -2.08 13.18 13.57
CA LEU A 158 -2.00 12.14 12.54
C LEU A 158 -0.59 12.05 11.94
N SER A 159 0.02 13.21 11.64
CA SER A 159 1.39 13.25 11.13
C SER A 159 2.43 12.76 12.15
N ALA A 160 2.24 13.05 13.44
CA ALA A 160 3.13 12.58 14.50
C ALA A 160 3.04 11.04 14.65
N VAL A 161 1.83 10.48 14.64
CA VAL A 161 1.60 9.03 14.69
C VAL A 161 2.22 8.34 13.49
N ALA A 162 2.03 8.86 12.28
CA ALA A 162 2.60 8.30 11.06
C ALA A 162 4.13 8.25 11.11
N ARG A 163 4.80 9.33 11.54
CA ARG A 163 6.27 9.34 11.73
C ARG A 163 6.75 8.30 12.75
N THR A 164 6.00 8.09 13.82
CA THR A 164 6.35 7.08 14.82
C THR A 164 6.26 5.66 14.25
N ALA A 165 5.30 5.40 13.39
CA ALA A 165 5.15 4.13 12.70
C ALA A 165 6.34 3.87 11.76
N ASP A 166 6.75 4.87 11.00
CA ASP A 166 7.88 4.80 10.06
C ASP A 166 9.22 4.55 10.78
N THR A 167 9.50 5.29 11.84
CA THR A 167 10.75 5.17 12.62
C THR A 167 10.93 3.79 13.25
N ARG A 168 9.85 3.14 13.70
CA ARG A 168 9.90 1.78 14.28
C ARG A 168 10.32 0.72 13.27
N GLN A 169 10.20 0.97 11.98
CA GLN A 169 10.61 0.07 10.91
C GLN A 169 12.05 0.32 10.44
N GLY A 170 12.49 1.58 10.40
CA GLY A 170 13.87 1.92 10.06
C GLY A 170 14.91 1.25 10.99
N LEU A 171 14.53 1.02 12.25
CA LEU A 171 15.35 0.32 13.26
C LEU A 171 15.39 -1.22 13.09
N ARG A 172 14.58 -1.80 12.20
CA ARG A 172 14.46 -3.26 12.01
C ARG A 172 15.03 -3.78 10.69
N GLN A 173 15.66 -2.96 9.86
CA GLN A 173 16.37 -3.43 8.67
C GLN A 173 17.76 -3.94 9.07
N PRO A 174 18.06 -5.24 8.98
CA PRO A 174 19.43 -5.73 9.06
C PRO A 174 20.17 -5.25 7.80
N GLY A 175 21.17 -4.38 8.00
CA GLY A 175 22.25 -4.03 7.11
C GLY A 175 22.07 -4.18 5.61
N GLY A 176 21.51 -3.19 4.95
CA GLY A 176 21.73 -3.00 3.51
C GLY A 176 23.17 -2.60 3.26
N ALA A 177 23.96 -3.50 2.67
CA ALA A 177 25.34 -3.24 2.26
C ALA A 177 25.38 -2.00 1.34
N LYS A 178 26.14 -0.99 1.75
CA LYS A 178 26.51 0.14 0.91
C LYS A 178 27.29 -0.40 -0.29
N LEU A 179 26.68 -0.36 -1.47
CA LEU A 179 27.41 -0.49 -2.72
C LEU A 179 28.28 0.76 -2.88
N THR A 180 29.54 0.64 -2.53
CA THR A 180 30.62 1.59 -2.89
C THR A 180 30.66 1.68 -4.41
N ARG A 181 30.36 2.86 -4.94
CA ARG A 181 30.70 3.21 -6.32
C ARG A 181 32.22 3.22 -6.43
N SER A 182 32.78 2.25 -7.12
CA SER A 182 34.15 2.32 -7.63
C SER A 182 34.12 3.10 -8.95
N HIS A 183 34.82 4.21 -8.97
CA HIS A 183 35.21 4.88 -10.20
C HIS A 183 36.35 4.10 -10.84
N TYR A 184 36.14 3.69 -12.07
CA TYR A 184 37.17 3.66 -13.13
C TYR A 184 36.47 3.93 -14.47
#